data_b5f4d68412ddbbff6cff52c52887127f
#
_entry.id   b5f4d68412ddbbff6cff52c52887127f
#
_cell.length_a   1.000
_cell.length_b   1.000
_cell.length_c   1.000
_cell.angle_alpha   90.00
_cell.angle_beta   90.00
_cell.angle_gamma   90.00
#
_symmetry.space_group_name_H-M   'P 1'
#
loop_
_entity.id
_entity.type
_entity.pdbx_description
1 polymer ?
#
loop_
_entity_poly.entity_id
_entity_poly.type
_entity_poly.pdbx_seq_one_letter_code
_entity_poly.pdbx_strand_id
1 'polypeptide(L)'
;CLAQLYHEYRIGKKVRYAKFETFPIWNIPLKHPANIAYEAATADLRDVNMIDSFHLEAYGEMAVNYNRDLEVFPVVKRIIEKITGEESEYRSPTDMGVNRVGFCITDDDVVREAACQEIIRRHLIAQCDYKKGRIEYETLERIKLLMDELSLVPEDRKVVLPASEYAEQKRNCDERYVNVVVMAMEMEDGTIITGRSSRRMVAAAAAILNSVKYLSGITDEI
;
A
#
# COMPACT_ATOMS: atom_id res chain seq x y z
N CYS A 1 24.28 -5.86 -2.78
CA CYS A 1 24.30 -5.61 -4.22
C CYS A 1 25.55 -4.83 -4.66
N LEU A 2 25.87 -3.62 -4.16
CA LEU A 2 27.12 -2.92 -4.53
C LEU A 2 28.38 -3.70 -4.11
N ALA A 3 28.36 -4.36 -2.95
CA ALA A 3 29.45 -5.24 -2.54
C ALA A 3 29.64 -6.42 -3.52
N GLN A 4 28.53 -7.01 -4.00
CA GLN A 4 28.59 -8.09 -4.99
C GLN A 4 29.15 -7.57 -6.32
N LEU A 5 28.70 -6.40 -6.79
CA LEU A 5 29.26 -5.74 -7.97
C LEU A 5 30.78 -5.60 -7.87
N TYR A 6 31.28 -5.11 -6.72
CA TYR A 6 32.71 -4.96 -6.46
C TYR A 6 33.46 -6.30 -6.53
N HIS A 7 32.95 -7.36 -5.89
CA HIS A 7 33.59 -8.68 -5.89
C HIS A 7 33.63 -9.30 -7.28
N GLU A 8 32.54 -9.24 -8.05
CA GLU A 8 32.50 -9.78 -9.41
C GLU A 8 33.45 -9.01 -10.34
N TYR A 9 33.50 -7.69 -10.17
CA TYR A 9 34.43 -6.86 -10.98
C TYR A 9 35.90 -7.17 -10.67
N ARG A 10 36.26 -7.40 -9.40
CA ARG A 10 37.61 -7.77 -8.99
C ARG A 10 38.09 -9.08 -9.60
N ILE A 11 37.24 -10.01 -9.93
CA ILE A 11 37.57 -11.28 -10.58
C ILE A 11 37.44 -11.20 -12.11
N GLY A 12 37.35 -9.98 -12.67
CA GLY A 12 37.37 -9.73 -14.11
C GLY A 12 36.05 -9.93 -14.83
N LYS A 13 34.94 -10.05 -14.12
CA LYS A 13 33.60 -10.15 -14.73
C LYS A 13 33.00 -8.77 -14.98
N LYS A 14 32.49 -8.56 -16.20
CA LYS A 14 31.63 -7.40 -16.49
C LYS A 14 30.23 -7.68 -15.98
N VAL A 15 29.81 -6.90 -15.01
CA VAL A 15 28.47 -7.01 -14.37
C VAL A 15 27.81 -5.64 -14.33
N ARG A 16 26.49 -5.63 -14.35
CA ARG A 16 25.67 -4.43 -14.23
C ARG A 16 24.96 -4.41 -12.89
N TYR A 17 24.66 -3.21 -12.41
CA TYR A 17 23.84 -2.99 -11.23
C TYR A 17 22.39 -2.85 -11.67
N ALA A 18 21.50 -3.62 -11.05
CA ALA A 18 20.06 -3.43 -11.16
C ALA A 18 19.42 -3.55 -9.79
N LYS A 19 18.48 -2.67 -9.50
CA LYS A 19 17.63 -2.76 -8.32
C LYS A 19 16.30 -3.43 -8.71
N PHE A 20 15.75 -4.21 -7.80
CA PHE A 20 14.41 -4.75 -7.94
C PHE A 20 13.44 -3.78 -7.23
N GLU A 21 12.61 -3.13 -8.02
CA GLU A 21 11.60 -2.19 -7.51
C GLU A 21 10.21 -2.81 -7.59
N THR A 22 9.51 -2.77 -6.47
CA THR A 22 8.10 -3.17 -6.40
C THR A 22 7.18 -1.98 -6.52
N PHE A 23 7.67 -0.78 -6.21
CA PHE A 23 6.93 0.48 -6.30
C PHE A 23 7.90 1.69 -6.23
N PRO A 24 7.52 2.90 -6.66
CA PRO A 24 6.26 3.21 -7.34
C PRO A 24 6.19 2.58 -8.72
N ILE A 25 5.00 2.62 -9.35
CA ILE A 25 4.86 2.24 -10.76
C ILE A 25 5.32 3.43 -11.61
N TRP A 26 6.40 3.26 -12.36
CA TRP A 26 7.13 4.36 -12.98
C TRP A 26 6.39 5.06 -14.12
N ASN A 27 5.57 4.32 -14.89
CA ASN A 27 4.95 4.76 -16.15
C ASN A 27 3.46 5.10 -16.03
N ILE A 28 2.93 5.24 -14.80
CA ILE A 28 1.61 5.79 -14.56
C ILE A 28 1.72 7.17 -13.89
N PRO A 29 0.68 8.01 -13.93
CA PRO A 29 0.74 9.34 -13.34
C PRO A 29 1.16 9.35 -11.87
N LEU A 30 1.92 10.38 -11.46
CA LEU A 30 2.35 10.58 -10.08
C LEU A 30 1.18 10.48 -9.08
N LYS A 31 0.05 11.09 -9.42
CA LYS A 31 -1.17 11.15 -8.60
C LYS A 31 -2.14 10.01 -8.87
N HIS A 32 -1.70 8.98 -9.56
CA HIS A 32 -2.53 7.79 -9.74
C HIS A 32 -2.76 7.10 -8.39
N PRO A 33 -4.00 6.67 -8.04
CA PRO A 33 -4.30 6.06 -6.75
C PRO A 33 -3.37 4.89 -6.38
N ALA A 34 -2.92 4.08 -7.35
CA ALA A 34 -1.96 3.01 -7.10
C ALA A 34 -0.61 3.54 -6.57
N ASN A 35 -0.07 4.62 -7.14
CA ASN A 35 1.16 5.24 -6.65
C ASN A 35 0.95 5.89 -5.28
N ILE A 36 -0.21 6.50 -5.03
CA ILE A 36 -0.58 7.04 -3.72
C ILE A 36 -0.72 5.92 -2.68
N ALA A 37 -1.29 4.76 -3.05
CA ALA A 37 -1.38 3.60 -2.16
C ALA A 37 0.00 3.07 -1.76
N TYR A 38 0.98 3.09 -2.66
CA TYR A 38 2.37 2.75 -2.34
C TYR A 38 3.01 3.78 -1.40
N GLU A 39 2.76 5.07 -1.60
CA GLU A 39 3.22 6.12 -0.68
C GLU A 39 2.59 5.96 0.72
N ALA A 40 1.31 5.64 0.80
CA ALA A 40 0.65 5.30 2.05
C ALA A 40 1.24 4.04 2.71
N ALA A 41 1.75 3.09 1.91
CA ALA A 41 2.40 1.88 2.39
C ALA A 41 3.75 2.13 3.06
N THR A 42 4.43 3.19 2.70
CA THR A 42 5.77 3.58 3.16
C THR A 42 5.77 4.90 3.93
N ALA A 43 4.61 5.29 4.46
CA ALA A 43 4.44 6.56 5.16
C ALA A 43 5.36 6.70 6.40
N ASP A 44 5.65 5.59 7.08
CA ASP A 44 6.58 5.51 8.20
C ASP A 44 8.05 5.70 7.77
N LEU A 45 8.39 5.38 6.53
CA LEU A 45 9.72 5.59 5.95
C LEU A 45 9.90 6.99 5.36
N ARG A 46 8.83 7.79 5.32
CA ARG A 46 8.80 9.11 4.69
C ARG A 46 9.14 9.10 3.20
N ASP A 47 8.88 8.00 2.53
CA ASP A 47 9.00 7.92 1.08
C ASP A 47 7.87 8.72 0.42
N VAL A 48 8.22 9.56 -0.54
CA VAL A 48 7.30 10.41 -1.30
C VAL A 48 7.56 10.16 -2.78
N ASN A 49 6.49 9.96 -3.54
CA ASN A 49 6.58 9.83 -5.00
C ASN A 49 6.96 11.18 -5.63
N MET A 50 7.93 11.13 -6.52
CA MET A 50 8.43 12.28 -7.23
C MET A 50 8.67 11.96 -8.71
N ILE A 51 8.68 12.98 -9.55
CA ILE A 51 9.16 12.84 -10.91
C ILE A 51 10.70 12.72 -10.87
N ASP A 52 11.23 11.71 -11.54
CA ASP A 52 12.67 11.51 -11.71
C ASP A 52 13.24 12.62 -12.60
N SER A 53 13.82 13.63 -11.96
CA SER A 53 14.41 14.78 -12.66
C SER A 53 15.63 14.38 -13.52
N PHE A 54 16.40 13.38 -13.10
CA PHE A 54 17.52 12.87 -13.88
C PHE A 54 17.04 12.16 -15.16
N HIS A 55 15.95 11.40 -15.07
CA HIS A 55 15.37 10.73 -16.23
C HIS A 55 14.77 11.72 -17.22
N LEU A 56 14.05 12.70 -16.69
CA LEU A 56 13.49 13.78 -17.52
C LEU A 56 14.58 14.58 -18.23
N GLU A 57 15.66 14.93 -17.54
CA GLU A 57 16.79 15.64 -18.14
C GLU A 57 17.53 14.80 -19.20
N ALA A 58 17.72 13.50 -18.92
CA ALA A 58 18.49 12.62 -19.79
C ALA A 58 17.74 12.18 -21.05
N TYR A 59 16.40 12.03 -20.98
CA TYR A 59 15.60 11.38 -22.04
C TYR A 59 14.38 12.19 -22.48
N GLY A 60 14.01 13.26 -21.78
CA GLY A 60 12.78 14.01 -22.04
C GLY A 60 11.50 13.27 -21.67
N GLU A 61 11.60 12.18 -20.93
CA GLU A 61 10.49 11.32 -20.51
C GLU A 61 10.23 11.45 -19.01
N MET A 62 8.96 11.48 -18.62
CA MET A 62 8.57 11.48 -17.21
C MET A 62 8.59 10.06 -16.67
N ALA A 63 9.21 9.89 -15.51
CA ALA A 63 9.20 8.66 -14.74
C ALA A 63 8.89 8.98 -13.28
N VAL A 64 8.12 8.14 -12.61
CA VAL A 64 7.84 8.26 -11.18
C VAL A 64 8.84 7.42 -10.42
N ASN A 65 9.43 8.00 -9.38
CA ASN A 65 10.39 7.34 -8.50
C ASN A 65 10.22 7.89 -7.07
N TYR A 66 10.91 7.34 -6.09
CA TYR A 66 10.92 7.89 -4.73
C TYR A 66 11.95 9.00 -4.57
N ASN A 67 11.63 9.98 -3.70
CA ASN A 67 12.56 11.02 -3.25
C ASN A 67 13.92 10.44 -2.84
N ARG A 68 13.92 9.39 -2.04
CA ARG A 68 15.14 8.73 -1.54
C ARG A 68 16.02 8.18 -2.66
N ASP A 69 15.44 7.63 -3.71
CA ASP A 69 16.18 7.12 -4.85
C ASP A 69 16.88 8.25 -5.64
N LEU A 70 16.17 9.39 -5.78
CA LEU A 70 16.76 10.57 -6.42
C LEU A 70 17.91 11.15 -5.58
N GLU A 71 17.72 11.27 -4.28
CA GLU A 71 18.73 11.80 -3.36
C GLU A 71 20.00 10.94 -3.33
N VAL A 72 19.86 9.63 -3.38
CA VAL A 72 20.97 8.67 -3.26
C VAL A 72 21.65 8.40 -4.62
N PHE A 73 20.98 8.64 -5.73
CA PHE A 73 21.47 8.32 -7.07
C PHE A 73 22.89 8.87 -7.37
N PRO A 74 23.23 10.14 -7.11
CA PRO A 74 24.57 10.67 -7.39
C PRO A 74 25.66 9.90 -6.64
N VAL A 75 25.38 9.49 -5.40
CA VAL A 75 26.32 8.73 -4.57
C VAL A 75 26.50 7.31 -5.12
N VAL A 76 25.40 6.64 -5.46
CA VAL A 76 25.42 5.28 -6.03
C VAL A 76 26.15 5.28 -7.37
N LYS A 77 25.85 6.25 -8.24
CA LYS A 77 26.55 6.45 -9.52
C LYS A 77 28.06 6.56 -9.31
N ARG A 78 28.49 7.43 -8.38
CA ARG A 78 29.90 7.63 -8.07
C ARG A 78 30.59 6.40 -7.50
N ILE A 79 29.89 5.59 -6.70
CA ILE A 79 30.43 4.32 -6.19
C ILE A 79 30.63 3.33 -7.35
N ILE A 80 29.67 3.22 -8.27
CA ILE A 80 29.76 2.35 -9.43
C ILE A 80 30.96 2.75 -10.29
N GLU A 81 31.13 4.03 -10.62
CA GLU A 81 32.26 4.56 -11.36
C GLU A 81 33.62 4.23 -10.70
N LYS A 82 33.69 4.31 -9.38
CA LYS A 82 34.90 3.95 -8.63
C LYS A 82 35.20 2.44 -8.64
N ILE A 83 34.16 1.61 -8.66
CA ILE A 83 34.32 0.16 -8.74
C ILE A 83 34.78 -0.25 -10.14
N THR A 84 34.17 0.30 -11.17
CA THR A 84 34.39 -0.08 -12.57
C THR A 84 35.61 0.61 -13.17
N GLY A 85 35.99 1.79 -12.68
CA GLY A 85 36.99 2.65 -13.29
C GLY A 85 36.52 3.34 -14.58
N GLU A 86 35.27 3.18 -14.95
CA GLU A 86 34.63 3.72 -16.15
C GLU A 86 33.53 4.70 -15.78
N GLU A 87 33.12 5.59 -16.68
CA GLU A 87 31.97 6.43 -16.53
C GLU A 87 30.69 5.56 -16.47
N SER A 88 29.75 5.90 -15.57
CA SER A 88 28.54 5.13 -15.38
C SER A 88 27.60 5.24 -16.58
N GLU A 89 27.14 4.09 -17.08
CA GLU A 89 26.10 4.01 -18.10
C GLU A 89 24.72 4.49 -17.60
N TYR A 90 24.51 4.55 -16.27
CA TYR A 90 23.25 4.99 -15.67
C TYR A 90 23.18 6.51 -15.65
N ARG A 91 22.16 7.06 -16.30
CA ARG A 91 21.90 8.49 -16.36
C ARG A 91 20.83 8.94 -15.35
N SER A 92 20.03 7.99 -14.86
CA SER A 92 18.98 8.22 -13.89
C SER A 92 18.83 7.03 -12.93
N PRO A 93 18.22 7.18 -11.74
CA PRO A 93 17.85 6.04 -10.91
C PRO A 93 16.84 5.09 -11.61
N THR A 94 16.02 5.59 -12.52
CA THR A 94 15.12 4.80 -13.37
C THR A 94 15.87 3.79 -14.25
N ASP A 95 17.06 4.12 -14.74
CA ASP A 95 17.88 3.19 -15.53
C ASP A 95 18.36 1.97 -14.72
N MET A 96 18.43 2.12 -13.40
CA MET A 96 18.88 1.04 -12.50
C MET A 96 17.81 -0.02 -12.24
N GLY A 97 16.57 0.23 -12.62
CA GLY A 97 15.45 -0.68 -12.47
C GLY A 97 14.22 0.01 -11.90
N VAL A 98 13.08 -0.34 -12.43
CA VAL A 98 11.76 0.23 -12.07
C VAL A 98 10.69 -0.84 -12.08
N ASN A 99 9.59 -0.56 -11.39
CA ASN A 99 8.39 -1.39 -11.47
C ASN A 99 7.66 -1.13 -12.78
N ARG A 100 7.65 -2.12 -13.67
CA ARG A 100 7.03 -2.06 -15.00
C ARG A 100 5.63 -2.63 -15.07
N VAL A 101 5.00 -2.92 -13.92
CA VAL A 101 3.65 -3.52 -13.88
C VAL A 101 2.58 -2.64 -14.54
N GLY A 102 2.81 -1.34 -14.68
CA GLY A 102 1.90 -0.44 -15.38
C GLY A 102 1.59 -0.85 -16.82
N PHE A 103 2.51 -1.56 -17.50
CA PHE A 103 2.24 -2.12 -18.83
C PHE A 103 1.29 -3.33 -18.82
N CYS A 104 1.03 -3.91 -17.63
CA CYS A 104 0.13 -5.05 -17.45
C CYS A 104 -1.26 -4.64 -16.97
N ILE A 105 -1.51 -3.35 -16.78
CA ILE A 105 -2.83 -2.85 -16.39
C ILE A 105 -3.75 -2.94 -17.61
N THR A 106 -4.74 -3.81 -17.53
CA THR A 106 -5.75 -4.02 -18.58
C THR A 106 -7.06 -3.30 -18.27
N ASP A 107 -7.32 -3.02 -16.99
CA ASP A 107 -8.48 -2.30 -16.49
C ASP A 107 -8.03 -1.33 -15.39
N ASP A 108 -7.93 -0.04 -15.75
CA ASP A 108 -7.44 0.99 -14.86
C ASP A 108 -8.46 1.34 -13.75
N ASP A 109 -9.75 1.21 -14.02
CA ASP A 109 -10.80 1.52 -13.04
C ASP A 109 -10.77 0.52 -11.88
N VAL A 110 -10.56 -0.76 -12.17
CA VAL A 110 -10.38 -1.81 -11.15
C VAL A 110 -9.14 -1.53 -10.30
N VAL A 111 -8.04 -1.11 -10.93
CA VAL A 111 -6.80 -0.77 -10.20
C VAL A 111 -6.99 0.45 -9.31
N ARG A 112 -7.69 1.48 -9.79
CA ARG A 112 -8.02 2.69 -9.01
C ARG A 112 -8.89 2.36 -7.82
N GLU A 113 -9.95 1.62 -8.02
CA GLU A 113 -10.86 1.20 -6.94
C GLU A 113 -10.10 0.41 -5.87
N ALA A 114 -9.32 -0.61 -6.27
CA ALA A 114 -8.53 -1.41 -5.33
C ALA A 114 -7.50 -0.56 -4.55
N ALA A 115 -6.87 0.40 -5.21
CA ALA A 115 -5.91 1.31 -4.59
C ALA A 115 -6.59 2.23 -3.56
N CYS A 116 -7.76 2.79 -3.89
CA CYS A 116 -8.56 3.60 -2.96
C CYS A 116 -8.95 2.79 -1.72
N GLN A 117 -9.44 1.56 -1.91
CA GLN A 117 -9.77 0.66 -0.81
C GLN A 117 -8.55 0.33 0.08
N GLU A 118 -7.36 0.19 -0.51
CA GLU A 118 -6.13 -0.06 0.24
C GLU A 118 -5.69 1.16 1.05
N ILE A 119 -5.81 2.38 0.51
CA ILE A 119 -5.47 3.61 1.22
C ILE A 119 -6.36 3.77 2.46
N ILE A 120 -7.68 3.56 2.32
CA ILE A 120 -8.62 3.62 3.45
C ILE A 120 -8.26 2.55 4.49
N ARG A 121 -7.98 1.32 4.06
CA ARG A 121 -7.56 0.23 4.96
C ARG A 121 -6.32 0.62 5.76
N ARG A 122 -5.31 1.21 5.12
CA ARG A 122 -4.10 1.67 5.79
C ARG A 122 -4.37 2.77 6.79
N HIS A 123 -5.23 3.72 6.46
CA HIS A 123 -5.63 4.75 7.40
C HIS A 123 -6.30 4.18 8.65
N LEU A 124 -7.23 3.24 8.50
CA LEU A 124 -7.90 2.58 9.63
C LEU A 124 -6.91 1.78 10.51
N ILE A 125 -5.95 1.09 9.89
CA ILE A 125 -4.87 0.40 10.62
C ILE A 125 -3.99 1.40 11.36
N ALA A 126 -3.57 2.49 10.69
CA ALA A 126 -2.73 3.52 11.29
C ALA A 126 -3.42 4.18 12.49
N GLN A 127 -4.73 4.44 12.42
CA GLN A 127 -5.51 4.92 13.58
C GLN A 127 -5.43 3.94 14.78
N CYS A 128 -5.57 2.64 14.52
CA CYS A 128 -5.45 1.61 15.54
C CYS A 128 -4.03 1.54 16.12
N ASP A 129 -3.01 1.61 15.28
CA ASP A 129 -1.62 1.49 15.69
C ASP A 129 -1.15 2.76 16.42
N TYR A 130 -1.60 3.94 16.03
CA TYR A 130 -1.39 5.17 16.79
C TYR A 130 -2.00 5.09 18.20
N LYS A 131 -3.26 4.63 18.32
CA LYS A 131 -3.91 4.44 19.63
C LYS A 131 -3.20 3.42 20.51
N LYS A 132 -2.46 2.48 19.92
CA LYS A 132 -1.65 1.48 20.62
C LYS A 132 -0.21 1.97 20.88
N GLY A 133 0.15 3.19 20.46
CA GLY A 133 1.50 3.73 20.59
C GLY A 133 2.55 3.02 19.73
N ARG A 134 2.16 2.44 18.60
CA ARG A 134 3.05 1.72 17.69
C ARG A 134 3.63 2.58 16.58
N ILE A 135 2.95 3.66 16.24
CA ILE A 135 3.39 4.64 15.23
C ILE A 135 3.24 6.06 15.79
N GLU A 136 4.00 6.97 15.24
CA GLU A 136 3.92 8.39 15.54
C GLU A 136 2.71 9.05 14.86
N TYR A 137 2.24 10.16 15.44
CA TYR A 137 1.11 10.92 14.88
C TYR A 137 1.37 11.40 13.45
N GLU A 138 2.62 11.77 13.14
CA GLU A 138 3.04 12.21 11.81
C GLU A 138 2.74 11.17 10.72
N THR A 139 2.95 9.87 11.00
CA THR A 139 2.64 8.78 10.06
C THR A 139 1.14 8.69 9.79
N LEU A 140 0.31 8.77 10.84
CA LEU A 140 -1.14 8.77 10.70
C LEU A 140 -1.62 9.98 9.88
N GLU A 141 -1.12 11.17 10.20
CA GLU A 141 -1.50 12.41 9.53
C GLU A 141 -1.12 12.38 8.04
N ARG A 142 0.06 11.84 7.71
CA ARG A 142 0.50 11.66 6.32
C ARG A 142 -0.44 10.79 5.53
N ILE A 143 -0.85 9.63 6.06
CA ILE A 143 -1.81 8.73 5.38
C ILE A 143 -3.17 9.43 5.23
N LYS A 144 -3.59 10.20 6.22
CA LYS A 144 -4.81 11.00 6.13
C LYS A 144 -4.76 12.03 5.01
N LEU A 145 -3.65 12.76 4.88
CA LEU A 145 -3.47 13.72 3.78
C LEU A 145 -3.55 13.06 2.40
N LEU A 146 -3.00 11.84 2.25
CA LEU A 146 -3.12 11.08 1.00
C LEU A 146 -4.57 10.65 0.72
N MET A 147 -5.34 10.31 1.74
CA MET A 147 -6.78 10.07 1.62
C MET A 147 -7.54 11.34 1.19
N ASP A 148 -7.26 12.45 1.85
CA ASP A 148 -7.91 13.74 1.59
C ASP A 148 -7.61 14.22 0.14
N GLU A 149 -6.40 13.97 -0.38
CA GLU A 149 -6.01 14.29 -1.75
C GLU A 149 -6.89 13.58 -2.79
N LEU A 150 -7.34 12.37 -2.49
CA LEU A 150 -8.25 11.59 -3.35
C LEU A 150 -9.72 11.77 -2.96
N SER A 151 -10.02 12.67 -2.01
CA SER A 151 -11.38 12.91 -1.46
C SER A 151 -12.03 11.64 -0.90
N LEU A 152 -11.23 10.73 -0.35
CA LEU A 152 -11.71 9.48 0.25
C LEU A 152 -12.12 9.67 1.71
N VAL A 153 -13.16 8.95 2.11
CA VAL A 153 -13.60 8.84 3.51
C VAL A 153 -13.60 7.38 3.96
N PRO A 154 -13.50 7.09 5.27
CA PRO A 154 -13.51 5.71 5.76
C PRO A 154 -14.75 4.91 5.31
N GLU A 155 -15.88 5.58 5.14
CA GLU A 155 -17.17 5.03 4.75
C GLU A 155 -17.22 4.56 3.29
N ASP A 156 -16.29 5.02 2.43
CA ASP A 156 -16.13 4.52 1.05
C ASP A 156 -15.64 3.06 1.02
N ARG A 157 -15.16 2.55 2.17
CA ARG A 157 -14.86 1.13 2.29
C ARG A 157 -16.14 0.35 2.59
N LYS A 158 -16.53 -0.50 1.64
CA LYS A 158 -17.84 -1.21 1.61
C LYS A 158 -18.24 -1.90 2.91
N VAL A 159 -17.26 -2.37 3.70
CA VAL A 159 -17.52 -3.08 4.97
C VAL A 159 -17.70 -2.16 6.17
N VAL A 160 -17.37 -0.87 6.07
CA VAL A 160 -17.39 0.07 7.22
C VAL A 160 -18.80 0.39 7.66
N LEU A 161 -19.65 0.84 6.74
CA LEU A 161 -21.05 1.16 7.05
C LEU A 161 -21.82 -0.04 7.60
N PRO A 162 -21.84 -1.24 6.96
CA PRO A 162 -22.54 -2.40 7.50
C PRO A 162 -22.05 -2.83 8.89
N ALA A 163 -20.75 -2.72 9.16
CA ALA A 163 -20.20 -3.02 10.48
C ALA A 163 -20.69 -2.02 11.54
N SER A 164 -20.69 -0.73 11.20
CA SER A 164 -21.10 0.36 12.10
C SER A 164 -22.59 0.31 12.41
N GLU A 165 -23.42 0.15 11.39
CA GLU A 165 -24.87 0.02 11.51
C GLU A 165 -25.27 -1.19 12.35
N TYR A 166 -24.64 -2.34 12.11
CA TYR A 166 -24.90 -3.53 12.91
C TYR A 166 -24.47 -3.35 14.38
N ALA A 167 -23.34 -2.68 14.64
CA ALA A 167 -22.91 -2.35 15.99
C ALA A 167 -23.90 -1.43 16.70
N GLU A 168 -24.39 -0.39 16.00
CA GLU A 168 -25.36 0.56 16.53
C GLU A 168 -26.71 -0.12 16.81
N GLN A 169 -27.21 -0.92 15.88
CA GLN A 169 -28.41 -1.71 16.08
C GLN A 169 -28.34 -2.57 17.36
N LYS A 170 -27.19 -3.24 17.59
CA LYS A 170 -27.03 -4.07 18.79
C LYS A 170 -26.97 -3.24 20.07
N ARG A 171 -26.27 -2.11 20.07
CA ARG A 171 -26.19 -1.19 21.21
C ARG A 171 -27.58 -0.66 21.60
N ASN A 172 -28.40 -0.34 20.61
CA ASN A 172 -29.75 0.19 20.84
C ASN A 172 -30.75 -0.87 21.32
N CYS A 173 -30.48 -2.14 21.03
CA CYS A 173 -31.38 -3.24 21.44
C CYS A 173 -31.17 -3.72 22.89
N ASP A 174 -29.95 -3.60 23.44
CA ASP A 174 -29.64 -4.21 24.74
C ASP A 174 -28.37 -3.58 25.35
N GLU A 175 -28.47 -3.11 26.58
CA GLU A 175 -27.34 -2.52 27.35
C GLU A 175 -26.12 -3.44 27.47
N ARG A 176 -26.31 -4.76 27.38
CA ARG A 176 -25.19 -5.73 27.36
C ARG A 176 -24.25 -5.56 26.18
N TYR A 177 -24.69 -4.88 25.13
CA TYR A 177 -23.92 -4.65 23.90
C TYR A 177 -23.29 -3.25 23.79
N VAL A 178 -23.24 -2.46 24.86
CA VAL A 178 -22.61 -1.12 24.87
C VAL A 178 -21.20 -1.15 24.29
N ASN A 179 -20.42 -2.18 24.60
CA ASN A 179 -19.04 -2.37 24.12
C ASN A 179 -18.94 -3.47 23.04
N VAL A 180 -20.00 -3.71 22.27
CA VAL A 180 -19.95 -4.71 21.21
C VAL A 180 -18.91 -4.34 20.15
N VAL A 181 -18.06 -5.31 19.81
CA VAL A 181 -17.15 -5.24 18.68
C VAL A 181 -17.78 -5.99 17.51
N VAL A 182 -17.78 -5.39 16.35
CA VAL A 182 -18.31 -5.97 15.11
C VAL A 182 -17.19 -6.05 14.07
N MET A 183 -17.23 -7.08 13.27
CA MET A 183 -16.44 -7.26 12.07
C MET A 183 -17.38 -7.51 10.89
N ALA A 184 -17.02 -6.98 9.72
CA ALA A 184 -17.71 -7.27 8.46
C ALA A 184 -16.72 -7.78 7.42
N MET A 185 -17.18 -8.66 6.55
CA MET A 185 -16.43 -9.26 5.44
C MET A 185 -17.25 -9.16 4.17
N GLU A 186 -16.62 -8.74 3.07
CA GLU A 186 -17.20 -8.77 1.73
C GLU A 186 -16.88 -10.14 1.10
N MET A 187 -17.90 -10.80 0.59
CA MET A 187 -17.81 -12.06 -0.13
C MET A 187 -17.57 -11.79 -1.63
N GLU A 188 -17.18 -12.82 -2.40
CA GLU A 188 -16.91 -12.69 -3.84
C GLU A 188 -18.10 -12.16 -4.65
N ASP A 189 -19.31 -12.46 -4.22
CA ASP A 189 -20.55 -11.99 -4.85
C ASP A 189 -20.99 -10.59 -4.38
N GLY A 190 -20.17 -9.92 -3.56
CA GLY A 190 -20.45 -8.59 -3.00
C GLY A 190 -21.34 -8.61 -1.74
N THR A 191 -21.79 -9.76 -1.27
CA THR A 191 -22.57 -9.86 -0.01
C THR A 191 -21.69 -9.50 1.18
N ILE A 192 -22.21 -8.67 2.08
CA ILE A 192 -21.49 -8.31 3.32
C ILE A 192 -22.01 -9.18 4.47
N ILE A 193 -21.11 -9.96 5.05
CA ILE A 193 -21.36 -10.79 6.21
C ILE A 193 -20.79 -10.11 7.45
N THR A 194 -21.60 -9.99 8.51
CA THR A 194 -21.19 -9.42 9.79
C THR A 194 -21.04 -10.48 10.88
N GLY A 195 -20.16 -10.20 11.84
CA GLY A 195 -20.01 -10.99 13.05
C GLY A 195 -19.78 -10.09 14.26
N ARG A 196 -20.37 -10.42 15.40
CA ARG A 196 -20.20 -9.64 16.63
C ARG A 196 -19.48 -10.42 17.72
N SER A 197 -18.82 -9.69 18.62
CA SER A 197 -18.23 -10.28 19.82
C SER A 197 -19.32 -10.78 20.79
N SER A 198 -19.01 -11.83 21.50
CA SER A 198 -19.81 -12.41 22.55
C SER A 198 -18.90 -12.88 23.70
N ARG A 199 -19.50 -13.42 24.79
CA ARG A 199 -18.71 -14.03 25.87
C ARG A 199 -17.87 -15.24 25.42
N ARG A 200 -18.28 -15.90 24.33
CA ARG A 200 -17.66 -17.15 23.84
C ARG A 200 -16.80 -16.97 22.61
N MET A 201 -16.93 -15.83 21.90
CA MET A 201 -16.34 -15.67 20.57
C MET A 201 -15.98 -14.21 20.30
N VAL A 202 -14.81 -13.98 19.72
CA VAL A 202 -14.41 -12.67 19.20
C VAL A 202 -15.12 -12.37 17.87
N ALA A 203 -15.28 -11.09 17.53
CA ALA A 203 -16.02 -10.66 16.34
C ALA A 203 -15.46 -11.29 15.04
N ALA A 204 -14.14 -11.41 14.92
CA ALA A 204 -13.49 -12.02 13.74
C ALA A 204 -13.90 -13.49 13.56
N ALA A 205 -13.88 -14.29 14.63
CA ALA A 205 -14.30 -15.70 14.56
C ALA A 205 -15.78 -15.82 14.24
N ALA A 206 -16.64 -14.93 14.78
CA ALA A 206 -18.06 -14.90 14.46
C ALA A 206 -18.30 -14.56 12.99
N ALA A 207 -17.59 -13.58 12.44
CA ALA A 207 -17.69 -13.21 11.01
C ALA A 207 -17.28 -14.38 10.11
N ILE A 208 -16.16 -15.07 10.41
CA ILE A 208 -15.68 -16.24 9.66
C ILE A 208 -16.72 -17.36 9.69
N LEU A 209 -17.26 -17.70 10.86
CA LEU A 209 -18.28 -18.73 10.96
C LEU A 209 -19.57 -18.37 10.19
N ASN A 210 -20.02 -17.13 10.27
CA ASN A 210 -21.16 -16.66 9.50
C ASN A 210 -20.89 -16.72 7.99
N SER A 211 -19.68 -16.41 7.55
CA SER A 211 -19.26 -16.55 6.14
C SER A 211 -19.27 -18.01 5.70
N VAL A 212 -18.79 -18.95 6.53
CA VAL A 212 -18.85 -20.40 6.23
C VAL A 212 -20.31 -20.87 6.17
N LYS A 213 -21.18 -20.41 7.08
CA LYS A 213 -22.62 -20.72 7.02
C LYS A 213 -23.23 -20.23 5.70
N TYR A 214 -22.95 -18.97 5.33
CA TYR A 214 -23.43 -18.39 4.08
C TYR A 214 -23.02 -19.22 2.87
N LEU A 215 -21.72 -19.54 2.73
CA LEU A 215 -21.19 -20.35 1.64
C LEU A 215 -21.75 -21.78 1.59
N SER A 216 -22.11 -22.33 2.75
CA SER A 216 -22.69 -23.68 2.87
C SER A 216 -24.19 -23.72 2.77
N GLY A 217 -24.86 -22.58 2.59
CA GLY A 217 -26.33 -22.51 2.55
C GLY A 217 -27.01 -22.88 3.89
N ILE A 218 -26.28 -22.79 5.01
CA ILE A 218 -26.83 -23.11 6.35
C ILE A 218 -27.58 -21.89 6.86
N THR A 219 -28.87 -22.07 7.19
CA THR A 219 -29.71 -21.01 7.76
C THR A 219 -29.43 -20.77 9.22
N ASP A 220 -29.85 -19.58 9.76
CA ASP A 220 -29.65 -19.22 11.16
C ASP A 220 -30.61 -19.94 12.13
N GLU A 221 -31.51 -20.74 11.62
CA GLU A 221 -32.57 -21.44 12.39
C GLU A 221 -32.13 -22.81 12.95
N ILE A 222 -30.82 -23.05 13.09
CA ILE A 222 -30.28 -24.29 13.70
C ILE A 222 -29.62 -23.97 15.03
#